data_4f9e3879dbb6b5fd4bf08f7304f1cc1c
#
_entry.id   4f9e3879dbb6b5fd4bf08f7304f1cc1c
#
_cell.length_a   1.000
_cell.length_b   1.000
_cell.length_c   1.000
_cell.angle_alpha   90.00
_cell.angle_beta   90.00
_cell.angle_gamma   90.00
#
_symmetry.space_group_name_H-M   'P 1'
#
loop_
_entity.id
_entity.type
_entity.pdbx_description
1 polymer ?
#
loop_
_entity_poly.entity_id
_entity_poly.type
_entity_poly.pdbx_seq_one_letter_code
_entity_poly.pdbx_strand_id
1 'polypeptide(L)'
;MKNILRKKIIIPILACVVFFTTTAFKNDFFEIAKQIEIFTTLFKELNMNYVDETNPGDLMDTAIKSMLADLDPYTNFMNEQDVEAARINNTGDYTGIGARIKTQKDKLVVIEPYKGYPADNAGLKAGDEIIKVGAILVEDYDDNAGDLLRGASDSSVEVTYKRQGKTQTATIKRAEVEIKAVPHFSLINEKTGYIVLSRFSRKAHAETNYALRDLKAQGAERIVLDLRGNPGGLLNEAIKIVNLFVPKGQLVVTTKSKVKKYNRTYITKNEPIDSEIPLVILIDGGSASAS
;
A
#
# COMPACT_ATOMS: atom_id res chain seq x y z
N MET A 1 -53.28 22.95 -40.67
CA MET A 1 -52.08 23.84 -40.78
C MET A 1 -51.19 23.91 -39.52
N LYS A 2 -51.70 23.90 -38.30
CA LYS A 2 -50.87 24.01 -37.06
C LYS A 2 -49.84 22.87 -36.87
N ASN A 3 -50.11 21.63 -37.29
CA ASN A 3 -49.20 20.49 -37.07
C ASN A 3 -48.00 20.44 -38.04
N ILE A 4 -48.13 21.06 -39.23
CA ILE A 4 -47.04 21.07 -40.21
C ILE A 4 -46.01 22.16 -39.84
N LEU A 5 -46.47 23.30 -39.28
CA LEU A 5 -45.57 24.35 -38.80
C LEU A 5 -44.74 23.90 -37.58
N ARG A 6 -45.34 23.13 -36.64
CA ARG A 6 -44.62 22.54 -35.49
C ARG A 6 -43.51 21.58 -35.94
N LYS A 7 -43.79 20.71 -36.92
CA LYS A 7 -42.77 19.77 -37.44
C LYS A 7 -41.63 20.52 -38.14
N LYS A 8 -41.90 21.61 -38.89
CA LYS A 8 -40.89 22.41 -39.60
C LYS A 8 -39.95 23.16 -38.65
N ILE A 9 -40.36 23.42 -37.41
CA ILE A 9 -39.54 24.10 -36.38
C ILE A 9 -38.88 23.10 -35.47
N ILE A 10 -39.52 22.01 -35.07
CA ILE A 10 -38.99 21.02 -34.14
C ILE A 10 -37.83 20.20 -34.75
N ILE A 11 -37.93 19.84 -36.04
CA ILE A 11 -36.90 19.05 -36.73
C ILE A 11 -35.55 19.81 -36.80
N PRO A 12 -35.48 21.09 -37.25
CA PRO A 12 -34.21 21.81 -37.24
C PRO A 12 -33.64 22.09 -35.84
N ILE A 13 -34.52 22.33 -34.85
CA ILE A 13 -34.06 22.48 -33.45
C ILE A 13 -33.46 21.17 -32.93
N LEU A 14 -34.12 20.03 -33.18
CA LEU A 14 -33.58 18.71 -32.80
C LEU A 14 -32.27 18.39 -33.53
N ALA A 15 -32.15 18.74 -34.81
CA ALA A 15 -30.92 18.59 -35.60
C ALA A 15 -29.79 19.48 -35.06
N CYS A 16 -30.07 20.72 -34.66
CA CYS A 16 -29.09 21.58 -33.99
C CYS A 16 -28.65 21.05 -32.64
N VAL A 17 -29.57 20.55 -31.82
CA VAL A 17 -29.23 19.94 -30.51
C VAL A 17 -28.34 18.72 -30.69
N VAL A 18 -28.65 17.83 -31.65
CA VAL A 18 -27.82 16.66 -31.97
C VAL A 18 -26.45 17.09 -32.51
N PHE A 19 -26.38 18.13 -33.36
CA PHE A 19 -25.12 18.64 -33.88
C PHE A 19 -24.24 19.27 -32.79
N PHE A 20 -24.81 20.05 -31.88
CA PHE A 20 -24.07 20.65 -30.77
C PHE A 20 -23.63 19.61 -29.73
N THR A 21 -24.40 18.54 -29.50
CA THR A 21 -23.98 17.49 -28.57
C THR A 21 -22.86 16.62 -29.15
N THR A 22 -22.80 16.41 -30.47
CA THR A 22 -21.73 15.62 -31.10
C THR A 22 -20.41 16.38 -31.24
N THR A 23 -20.43 17.73 -31.28
CA THR A 23 -19.21 18.52 -31.37
C THR A 23 -18.51 18.71 -30.03
N ALA A 24 -19.23 18.71 -28.90
CA ALA A 24 -18.63 18.82 -27.56
C ALA A 24 -17.77 17.61 -27.16
N PHE A 25 -18.12 16.42 -27.62
CA PHE A 25 -17.35 15.19 -27.33
C PHE A 25 -16.16 14.95 -28.28
N LYS A 26 -16.12 15.59 -29.45
CA LYS A 26 -15.03 15.39 -30.42
C LYS A 26 -13.72 16.07 -30.04
N ASN A 27 -13.76 17.18 -29.32
CA ASN A 27 -12.56 17.94 -28.98
C ASN A 27 -11.65 17.20 -27.99
N ASP A 28 -12.21 16.55 -26.96
CA ASP A 28 -11.41 15.85 -25.95
C ASP A 28 -10.71 14.61 -26.53
N PHE A 29 -11.40 13.83 -27.36
CA PHE A 29 -10.80 12.66 -28.01
C PHE A 29 -9.70 13.01 -29.01
N PHE A 30 -9.90 14.08 -29.78
CA PHE A 30 -8.90 14.56 -30.72
C PHE A 30 -7.65 15.05 -30.00
N GLU A 31 -7.81 15.82 -28.94
CA GLU A 31 -6.68 16.31 -28.15
C GLU A 31 -5.93 15.16 -27.46
N ILE A 32 -6.63 14.20 -26.88
CA ILE A 32 -6.02 13.00 -26.31
C ILE A 32 -5.21 12.23 -27.38
N ALA A 33 -5.79 11.99 -28.55
CA ALA A 33 -5.12 11.26 -29.63
C ALA A 33 -3.85 11.99 -30.09
N LYS A 34 -3.92 13.30 -30.25
CA LYS A 34 -2.77 14.15 -30.61
C LYS A 34 -1.67 14.09 -29.55
N GLN A 35 -2.01 14.18 -28.28
CA GLN A 35 -1.01 14.11 -27.20
C GLN A 35 -0.35 12.73 -27.09
N ILE A 36 -1.11 11.66 -27.33
CA ILE A 36 -0.55 10.29 -27.39
C ILE A 36 0.43 10.17 -28.57
N GLU A 37 0.11 10.71 -29.73
CA GLU A 37 0.99 10.69 -30.91
C GLU A 37 2.29 11.44 -30.65
N ILE A 38 2.21 12.65 -30.05
CA ILE A 38 3.38 13.45 -29.67
C ILE A 38 4.25 12.67 -28.67
N PHE A 39 3.64 12.11 -27.63
CA PHE A 39 4.36 11.35 -26.61
C PHE A 39 5.06 10.11 -27.20
N THR A 40 4.35 9.35 -28.04
CA THR A 40 4.90 8.14 -28.67
C THR A 40 6.06 8.48 -29.60
N THR A 41 5.94 9.58 -30.38
CA THR A 41 7.01 10.06 -31.25
C THR A 41 8.23 10.48 -30.45
N LEU A 42 8.05 11.29 -29.41
CA LEU A 42 9.15 11.71 -28.52
C LEU A 42 9.84 10.50 -27.88
N PHE A 43 9.07 9.58 -27.33
CA PHE A 43 9.60 8.38 -26.67
C PHE A 43 10.42 7.52 -27.63
N LYS A 44 9.92 7.34 -28.87
CA LYS A 44 10.65 6.63 -29.93
C LYS A 44 11.96 7.33 -30.30
N GLU A 45 11.90 8.65 -30.54
CA GLU A 45 13.09 9.43 -30.93
C GLU A 45 14.17 9.43 -29.84
N LEU A 46 13.78 9.54 -28.56
CA LEU A 46 14.70 9.42 -27.43
C LEU A 46 15.41 8.06 -27.41
N ASN A 47 14.67 6.96 -27.51
CA ASN A 47 15.26 5.63 -27.44
C ASN A 47 16.13 5.29 -28.68
N MET A 48 15.88 5.94 -29.81
CA MET A 48 16.64 5.67 -31.05
C MET A 48 17.85 6.58 -31.26
N ASN A 49 17.82 7.80 -30.75
CA ASN A 49 18.76 8.85 -31.13
C ASN A 49 19.46 9.53 -29.94
N TYR A 50 19.15 9.18 -28.69
CA TYR A 50 19.88 9.74 -27.56
C TYR A 50 21.32 9.25 -27.55
N VAL A 51 22.24 10.10 -27.05
CA VAL A 51 23.71 9.85 -27.15
C VAL A 51 24.14 8.67 -26.28
N ASP A 52 23.48 8.47 -25.11
CA ASP A 52 23.78 7.38 -24.21
C ASP A 52 22.72 6.26 -24.36
N GLU A 53 23.06 5.05 -23.93
CA GLU A 53 22.12 3.93 -23.88
C GLU A 53 20.99 4.23 -22.92
N THR A 54 19.74 4.10 -23.36
CA THR A 54 18.53 4.33 -22.57
C THR A 54 17.82 3.04 -22.23
N ASN A 55 17.25 2.95 -21.03
CA ASN A 55 16.31 1.90 -20.69
C ASN A 55 14.87 2.37 -20.98
N PRO A 56 14.18 1.81 -21.98
CA PRO A 56 12.82 2.23 -22.31
C PRO A 56 11.83 2.03 -21.15
N GLY A 57 12.01 0.98 -20.33
CA GLY A 57 11.15 0.71 -19.16
C GLY A 57 11.25 1.83 -18.12
N ASP A 58 12.46 2.19 -17.74
CA ASP A 58 12.72 3.22 -16.73
C ASP A 58 12.25 4.60 -17.17
N LEU A 59 12.44 4.93 -18.47
CA LEU A 59 11.93 6.18 -19.05
C LEU A 59 10.39 6.23 -19.00
N MET A 60 9.71 5.12 -19.30
CA MET A 60 8.27 5.03 -19.25
C MET A 60 7.76 5.14 -17.81
N ASP A 61 8.36 4.42 -16.88
CA ASP A 61 8.03 4.48 -15.45
C ASP A 61 8.18 5.90 -14.90
N THR A 62 9.29 6.57 -15.26
CA THR A 62 9.54 7.97 -14.89
C THR A 62 8.46 8.90 -15.43
N ALA A 63 8.08 8.74 -16.70
CA ALA A 63 7.04 9.55 -17.34
C ALA A 63 5.67 9.34 -16.66
N ILE A 64 5.29 8.10 -16.39
CA ILE A 64 4.04 7.76 -15.71
C ILE A 64 4.01 8.34 -14.30
N LYS A 65 5.08 8.11 -13.52
CA LYS A 65 5.18 8.61 -12.14
C LYS A 65 5.13 10.14 -12.08
N SER A 66 5.84 10.83 -12.98
CA SER A 66 5.81 12.29 -13.06
C SER A 66 4.43 12.85 -13.41
N MET A 67 3.74 12.22 -14.37
CA MET A 67 2.37 12.62 -14.75
C MET A 67 1.36 12.44 -13.60
N LEU A 68 1.50 11.38 -12.80
CA LEU A 68 0.61 11.14 -11.67
C LEU A 68 0.91 12.05 -10.48
N ALA A 69 2.17 12.42 -10.26
CA ALA A 69 2.59 13.31 -9.18
C ALA A 69 1.95 14.71 -9.28
N ASP A 70 1.61 15.16 -10.49
CA ASP A 70 0.91 16.43 -10.73
C ASP A 70 -0.58 16.39 -10.32
N LEU A 71 -1.14 15.21 -10.07
CA LEU A 71 -2.56 15.08 -9.70
C LEU A 71 -2.76 15.20 -8.19
N ASP A 72 -2.15 14.31 -7.42
CA ASP A 72 -2.21 14.26 -5.96
C ASP A 72 -1.15 13.26 -5.42
N PRO A 73 -0.81 13.31 -4.12
CA PRO A 73 0.21 12.43 -3.53
C PRO A 73 -0.24 10.96 -3.36
N TYR A 74 -1.50 10.63 -3.61
CA TYR A 74 -2.08 9.30 -3.38
C TYR A 74 -2.32 8.52 -4.67
N THR A 75 -2.35 9.20 -5.82
CA THR A 75 -2.50 8.57 -7.14
C THR A 75 -1.14 8.05 -7.60
N ASN A 76 -0.91 6.75 -7.48
CA ASN A 76 0.37 6.13 -7.79
C ASN A 76 0.20 5.04 -8.85
N PHE A 77 1.20 4.90 -9.71
CA PHE A 77 1.37 3.74 -10.57
C PHE A 77 2.08 2.65 -9.79
N MET A 78 1.56 1.46 -9.85
CA MET A 78 2.16 0.27 -9.27
C MET A 78 2.62 -0.65 -10.40
N ASN A 79 3.92 -0.88 -10.50
CA ASN A 79 4.47 -1.92 -11.34
C ASN A 79 4.22 -3.31 -10.71
N GLU A 80 4.67 -4.39 -11.34
CA GLU A 80 4.46 -5.75 -10.86
C GLU A 80 5.05 -5.99 -9.46
N GLN A 81 6.21 -5.40 -9.17
CA GLN A 81 6.87 -5.50 -7.86
C GLN A 81 6.11 -4.72 -6.79
N ASP A 82 5.62 -3.52 -7.11
CA ASP A 82 4.79 -2.71 -6.21
C ASP A 82 3.47 -3.43 -5.88
N VAL A 83 2.87 -4.10 -6.86
CA VAL A 83 1.66 -4.91 -6.66
C VAL A 83 1.92 -6.07 -5.71
N GLU A 84 3.06 -6.77 -5.83
CA GLU A 84 3.43 -7.83 -4.90
C GLU A 84 3.72 -7.30 -3.50
N ALA A 85 4.42 -6.17 -3.38
CA ALA A 85 4.64 -5.51 -2.10
C ALA A 85 3.32 -5.08 -1.44
N ALA A 86 2.38 -4.53 -2.22
CA ALA A 86 1.04 -4.19 -1.76
C ALA A 86 0.25 -5.45 -1.34
N ARG A 87 0.38 -6.56 -2.06
CA ARG A 87 -0.24 -7.84 -1.70
C ARG A 87 0.24 -8.31 -0.33
N ILE A 88 1.55 -8.31 -0.10
CA ILE A 88 2.16 -8.70 1.18
C ILE A 88 1.67 -7.81 2.32
N ASN A 89 1.63 -6.50 2.10
CA ASN A 89 1.13 -5.55 3.09
C ASN A 89 -0.36 -5.79 3.42
N ASN A 90 -1.16 -6.17 2.42
CA ASN A 90 -2.58 -6.43 2.58
C ASN A 90 -2.88 -7.79 3.21
N THR A 91 -2.12 -8.84 2.87
CA THR A 91 -2.30 -10.18 3.44
C THR A 91 -1.66 -10.30 4.82
N GLY A 92 -0.49 -9.70 5.01
CA GLY A 92 0.36 -9.86 6.17
C GLY A 92 1.26 -11.11 6.11
N ASP A 93 1.31 -11.79 4.96
CA ASP A 93 2.08 -13.03 4.80
C ASP A 93 2.98 -12.92 3.56
N TYR A 94 4.22 -13.43 3.65
CA TYR A 94 5.15 -13.57 2.53
C TYR A 94 6.12 -14.72 2.77
N THR A 95 6.76 -15.21 1.71
CA THR A 95 7.81 -16.21 1.83
C THR A 95 9.19 -15.56 1.67
N GLY A 96 10.05 -15.72 2.65
CA GLY A 96 11.36 -15.10 2.69
C GLY A 96 12.16 -15.39 3.94
N ILE A 97 13.08 -14.50 4.28
CA ILE A 97 14.00 -14.70 5.43
C ILE A 97 13.42 -14.27 6.78
N GLY A 98 12.31 -13.53 6.82
CA GLY A 98 11.71 -13.09 8.09
C GLY A 98 12.49 -11.98 8.78
N ALA A 99 12.73 -10.88 8.08
CA ALA A 99 13.36 -9.69 8.63
C ALA A 99 12.78 -8.41 8.00
N ARG A 100 12.78 -7.33 8.77
CA ARG A 100 12.56 -5.98 8.24
C ARG A 100 13.87 -5.43 7.72
N ILE A 101 13.89 -5.13 6.43
CA ILE A 101 15.07 -4.65 5.70
C ILE A 101 14.81 -3.23 5.23
N LYS A 102 15.85 -2.42 5.16
CA LYS A 102 15.85 -1.10 4.54
C LYS A 102 16.95 -1.02 3.49
N THR A 103 16.57 -0.66 2.28
CA THR A 103 17.53 -0.35 1.22
C THR A 103 18.20 0.99 1.49
N GLN A 104 19.52 1.04 1.43
CA GLN A 104 20.34 2.25 1.57
C GLN A 104 21.42 2.23 0.50
N LYS A 105 21.24 3.00 -0.58
CA LYS A 105 22.17 3.02 -1.72
C LYS A 105 22.49 1.58 -2.18
N ASP A 106 23.73 1.18 -2.05
CA ASP A 106 24.31 -0.06 -2.56
C ASP A 106 24.28 -1.22 -1.54
N LYS A 107 23.42 -1.16 -0.53
CA LYS A 107 23.32 -2.20 0.51
C LYS A 107 21.93 -2.30 1.11
N LEU A 108 21.62 -3.48 1.63
CA LEU A 108 20.42 -3.74 2.42
C LEU A 108 20.79 -3.78 3.89
N VAL A 109 20.15 -2.96 4.72
CA VAL A 109 20.39 -2.95 6.16
C VAL A 109 19.30 -3.73 6.87
N VAL A 110 19.66 -4.71 7.66
CA VAL A 110 18.75 -5.42 8.55
C VAL A 110 18.34 -4.48 9.67
N ILE A 111 17.07 -4.06 9.67
CA ILE A 111 16.53 -3.22 10.75
C ILE A 111 16.13 -4.09 11.93
N GLU A 112 15.49 -5.24 11.65
CA GLU A 112 15.00 -6.15 12.68
C GLU A 112 14.79 -7.55 12.10
N PRO A 113 15.54 -8.58 12.53
CA PRO A 113 15.16 -9.96 12.28
C PRO A 113 13.96 -10.31 13.17
N TYR A 114 12.93 -10.94 12.60
CA TYR A 114 11.77 -11.36 13.38
C TYR A 114 12.12 -12.60 14.21
N LYS A 115 11.87 -12.54 15.50
CA LYS A 115 12.23 -13.58 16.45
C LYS A 115 11.63 -14.94 16.05
N GLY A 116 12.49 -15.98 16.00
CA GLY A 116 12.12 -17.34 15.63
C GLY A 116 11.97 -17.61 14.13
N TYR A 117 12.11 -16.57 13.28
CA TYR A 117 12.10 -16.70 11.83
C TYR A 117 13.51 -16.99 11.26
N PRO A 118 13.63 -17.37 9.98
CA PRO A 118 14.89 -17.84 9.40
C PRO A 118 16.09 -16.90 9.56
N ALA A 119 15.91 -15.59 9.44
CA ALA A 119 16.98 -14.62 9.61
C ALA A 119 17.53 -14.59 11.05
N ASP A 120 16.64 -14.64 12.05
CA ASP A 120 17.01 -14.72 13.46
C ASP A 120 17.71 -16.03 13.77
N ASN A 121 17.16 -17.15 13.29
CA ASN A 121 17.74 -18.48 13.47
C ASN A 121 19.13 -18.64 12.81
N ALA A 122 19.35 -17.91 11.67
CA ALA A 122 20.65 -17.83 11.00
C ALA A 122 21.63 -16.86 11.68
N GLY A 123 21.20 -16.17 12.74
CA GLY A 123 22.03 -15.27 13.54
C GLY A 123 22.22 -13.87 12.94
N LEU A 124 21.39 -13.43 12.00
CA LEU A 124 21.36 -12.03 11.57
C LEU A 124 20.91 -11.12 12.71
N LYS A 125 21.42 -9.90 12.74
CA LYS A 125 21.12 -8.91 13.77
C LYS A 125 20.78 -7.56 13.15
N ALA A 126 20.09 -6.72 13.92
CA ALA A 126 19.90 -5.33 13.54
C ALA A 126 21.25 -4.64 13.29
N GLY A 127 21.33 -3.89 12.20
CA GLY A 127 22.54 -3.20 11.75
C GLY A 127 23.47 -4.03 10.84
N ASP A 128 23.16 -5.30 10.56
CA ASP A 128 23.89 -6.08 9.54
C ASP A 128 23.65 -5.48 8.16
N GLU A 129 24.71 -5.26 7.40
CA GLU A 129 24.67 -4.74 6.04
C GLU A 129 24.82 -5.90 5.05
N ILE A 130 23.74 -6.34 4.43
CA ILE A 130 23.75 -7.36 3.39
C ILE A 130 24.34 -6.75 2.12
N ILE A 131 25.40 -7.34 1.61
CA ILE A 131 26.15 -6.88 0.43
C ILE A 131 26.05 -7.84 -0.76
N LYS A 132 25.64 -9.10 -0.52
CA LYS A 132 25.46 -10.11 -1.57
C LYS A 132 24.37 -11.09 -1.18
N VAL A 133 23.57 -11.51 -2.16
CA VAL A 133 22.49 -12.50 -2.02
C VAL A 133 22.65 -13.55 -3.13
N GLY A 134 23.00 -14.78 -2.76
CA GLY A 134 23.37 -15.81 -3.73
C GLY A 134 24.61 -15.38 -4.54
N ALA A 135 24.46 -15.33 -5.86
CA ALA A 135 25.52 -14.87 -6.77
C ALA A 135 25.50 -13.35 -7.01
N ILE A 136 24.46 -12.64 -6.59
CA ILE A 136 24.17 -11.23 -6.96
C ILE A 136 24.74 -10.30 -5.87
N LEU A 137 25.57 -9.33 -6.27
CA LEU A 137 25.97 -8.21 -5.42
C LEU A 137 24.79 -7.22 -5.33
N VAL A 138 24.54 -6.70 -4.14
CA VAL A 138 23.44 -5.75 -3.91
C VAL A 138 23.69 -4.43 -4.64
N GLU A 139 24.94 -4.02 -4.76
CA GLU A 139 25.36 -2.80 -5.48
C GLU A 139 25.15 -2.87 -7.00
N ASP A 140 25.12 -4.07 -7.58
CA ASP A 140 24.94 -4.30 -9.02
C ASP A 140 23.45 -4.58 -9.37
N TYR A 141 22.54 -4.46 -8.41
CA TYR A 141 21.14 -4.80 -8.61
C TYR A 141 20.28 -3.52 -8.67
N ASP A 142 19.83 -3.20 -9.86
CA ASP A 142 19.12 -1.95 -10.17
C ASP A 142 17.68 -1.89 -9.60
N ASP A 143 17.10 -3.06 -9.26
CA ASP A 143 15.76 -3.17 -8.69
C ASP A 143 15.76 -3.17 -7.15
N ASN A 144 14.61 -3.45 -6.54
CA ASN A 144 14.49 -3.61 -5.10
C ASN A 144 15.24 -4.86 -4.61
N ALA A 145 16.51 -4.71 -4.22
CA ALA A 145 17.37 -5.81 -3.78
C ALA A 145 16.79 -6.62 -2.59
N GLY A 146 15.79 -6.09 -1.87
CA GLY A 146 15.04 -6.83 -0.86
C GLY A 146 14.28 -8.04 -1.43
N ASP A 147 13.94 -8.03 -2.71
CA ASP A 147 13.23 -9.12 -3.36
C ASP A 147 14.11 -10.36 -3.57
N LEU A 148 15.43 -10.17 -3.66
CA LEU A 148 16.41 -11.28 -3.68
C LEU A 148 16.31 -12.18 -2.44
N LEU A 149 15.86 -11.64 -1.31
CA LEU A 149 15.69 -12.36 -0.05
C LEU A 149 14.38 -13.16 0.01
N ARG A 150 13.47 -12.93 -0.93
CA ARG A 150 12.22 -13.66 -1.10
C ARG A 150 12.42 -14.88 -1.99
N GLY A 151 11.45 -15.77 -2.08
CA GLY A 151 11.48 -16.95 -2.95
C GLY A 151 10.58 -18.06 -2.45
N ALA A 152 10.66 -19.23 -3.08
CA ALA A 152 9.84 -20.38 -2.70
C ALA A 152 10.08 -20.81 -1.26
N SER A 153 9.02 -21.24 -0.57
CA SER A 153 9.14 -21.84 0.77
C SER A 153 10.12 -23.00 0.74
N ASP A 154 10.87 -23.16 1.81
CA ASP A 154 11.91 -24.17 1.98
C ASP A 154 13.15 -24.05 1.06
N SER A 155 13.17 -23.09 0.12
CA SER A 155 14.38 -22.79 -0.64
C SER A 155 15.44 -22.12 0.24
N SER A 156 16.72 -22.35 -0.07
CA SER A 156 17.83 -21.73 0.67
C SER A 156 18.45 -20.59 -0.13
N VAL A 157 18.90 -19.57 0.57
CA VAL A 157 19.66 -18.45 0.02
C VAL A 157 20.90 -18.23 0.88
N GLU A 158 22.04 -18.06 0.23
CA GLU A 158 23.26 -17.61 0.88
C GLU A 158 23.29 -16.08 0.92
N VAL A 159 23.56 -15.53 2.09
CA VAL A 159 23.61 -14.10 2.32
C VAL A 159 24.98 -13.73 2.86
N THR A 160 25.71 -12.86 2.16
CA THR A 160 26.95 -12.26 2.65
C THR A 160 26.65 -10.88 3.22
N TYR A 161 27.08 -10.64 4.45
CA TYR A 161 26.80 -9.39 5.16
C TYR A 161 28.02 -8.88 5.93
N LYS A 162 28.05 -7.57 6.19
CA LYS A 162 29.04 -6.90 7.05
C LYS A 162 28.44 -6.63 8.42
N ARG A 163 29.13 -7.03 9.48
CA ARG A 163 28.83 -6.71 10.88
C ARG A 163 30.06 -6.09 11.52
N GLN A 164 29.98 -4.83 11.94
CA GLN A 164 31.11 -4.11 12.55
C GLN A 164 32.40 -4.19 11.70
N GLY A 165 32.25 -4.04 10.38
CA GLY A 165 33.35 -4.09 9.41
C GLY A 165 33.84 -5.48 9.02
N LYS A 166 33.38 -6.57 9.67
CA LYS A 166 33.74 -7.95 9.35
C LYS A 166 32.73 -8.57 8.41
N THR A 167 33.21 -9.14 7.31
CA THR A 167 32.37 -9.90 6.37
C THR A 167 32.06 -11.28 6.92
N GLN A 168 30.81 -11.68 6.85
CA GLN A 168 30.29 -12.98 7.29
C GLN A 168 29.31 -13.51 6.24
N THR A 169 29.08 -14.81 6.25
CA THR A 169 28.13 -15.48 5.37
C THR A 169 27.20 -16.35 6.19
N ALA A 170 25.91 -16.37 5.82
CA ALA A 170 24.90 -17.24 6.41
C ALA A 170 24.05 -17.85 5.31
N THR A 171 23.73 -19.14 5.44
CA THR A 171 22.73 -19.80 4.60
C THR A 171 21.39 -19.75 5.32
N ILE A 172 20.37 -19.17 4.68
CA ILE A 172 19.06 -18.94 5.27
C ILE A 172 18.04 -19.76 4.48
N LYS A 173 17.33 -20.64 5.14
CA LYS A 173 16.22 -21.40 4.57
C LYS A 173 14.96 -20.54 4.64
N ARG A 174 14.42 -20.12 3.47
CA ARG A 174 13.22 -19.30 3.42
C ARG A 174 12.02 -20.04 4.00
N ALA A 175 11.14 -19.31 4.66
CA ALA A 175 9.91 -19.83 5.23
C ALA A 175 8.75 -18.87 4.98
N GLU A 176 7.54 -19.34 5.19
CA GLU A 176 6.37 -18.46 5.28
C GLU A 176 6.49 -17.59 6.54
N VAL A 177 6.39 -16.29 6.35
CA VAL A 177 6.54 -15.28 7.41
C VAL A 177 5.21 -14.58 7.58
N GLU A 178 4.66 -14.64 8.78
CA GLU A 178 3.46 -13.93 9.15
C GLU A 178 3.83 -12.60 9.83
N ILE A 179 3.35 -11.50 9.25
CA ILE A 179 3.54 -10.18 9.83
C ILE A 179 2.26 -9.81 10.58
N LYS A 180 2.31 -9.81 11.90
CA LYS A 180 1.18 -9.42 12.73
C LYS A 180 0.76 -7.98 12.48
N ALA A 181 -0.54 -7.76 12.38
CA ALA A 181 -1.12 -6.43 12.35
C ALA A 181 -1.01 -5.76 13.74
N VAL A 182 -1.19 -6.55 14.81
CA VAL A 182 -1.00 -6.15 16.20
C VAL A 182 0.24 -6.85 16.77
N PRO A 183 1.46 -6.32 16.55
CA PRO A 183 2.69 -6.93 17.00
C PRO A 183 2.84 -6.92 18.54
N HIS A 184 2.16 -5.99 19.21
CA HIS A 184 2.23 -5.86 20.66
C HIS A 184 0.92 -5.33 21.26
N PHE A 185 0.51 -5.91 22.37
CA PHE A 185 -0.48 -5.35 23.27
C PHE A 185 -0.19 -5.77 24.72
N SER A 186 -0.49 -4.91 25.68
CA SER A 186 -0.28 -5.16 27.11
C SER A 186 -1.03 -4.14 27.97
N LEU A 187 -1.21 -4.43 29.24
CA LEU A 187 -1.49 -3.39 30.23
C LEU A 187 -0.23 -2.54 30.46
N ILE A 188 -0.33 -1.22 30.36
CA ILE A 188 0.74 -0.26 30.71
C ILE A 188 0.64 0.20 32.16
N ASN A 189 -0.51 0.00 32.79
CA ASN A 189 -0.78 0.10 34.22
C ASN A 189 -2.02 -0.77 34.53
N GLU A 190 -2.44 -0.80 35.79
CA GLU A 190 -3.55 -1.67 36.26
C GLU A 190 -4.86 -1.52 35.47
N LYS A 191 -5.09 -0.37 34.79
CA LYS A 191 -6.37 -0.03 34.18
C LYS A 191 -6.29 0.41 32.73
N THR A 192 -5.10 0.52 32.16
CA THR A 192 -4.88 1.05 30.81
C THR A 192 -4.30 -0.02 29.89
N GLY A 193 -5.08 -0.47 28.92
CA GLY A 193 -4.62 -1.31 27.83
C GLY A 193 -3.93 -0.49 26.75
N TYR A 194 -2.87 -1.03 26.18
CA TYR A 194 -2.11 -0.47 25.07
C TYR A 194 -2.08 -1.48 23.93
N ILE A 195 -2.44 -1.04 22.73
CA ILE A 195 -2.50 -1.87 21.52
C ILE A 195 -1.71 -1.15 20.43
N VAL A 196 -0.69 -1.79 19.87
CA VAL A 196 0.03 -1.31 18.69
C VAL A 196 -0.58 -1.94 17.45
N LEU A 197 -1.21 -1.13 16.60
CA LEU A 197 -1.74 -1.56 15.31
C LEU A 197 -0.83 -1.01 14.20
N SER A 198 0.03 -1.87 13.66
CA SER A 198 1.09 -1.47 12.72
C SER A 198 0.63 -1.37 11.26
N ARG A 199 -0.50 -1.97 10.90
CA ARG A 199 -1.08 -1.96 9.54
C ARG A 199 -2.52 -2.47 9.54
N PHE A 200 -3.27 -2.14 8.49
CA PHE A 200 -4.62 -2.69 8.27
C PHE A 200 -4.58 -3.84 7.27
N SER A 201 -3.89 -4.95 7.63
CA SER A 201 -3.91 -6.21 6.87
C SER A 201 -5.21 -6.97 7.09
N ARG A 202 -5.44 -8.07 6.35
CA ARG A 202 -6.64 -8.93 6.48
C ARG A 202 -6.88 -9.46 7.89
N LYS A 203 -5.84 -9.52 8.73
CA LYS A 203 -5.90 -10.00 10.12
C LYS A 203 -6.11 -8.88 11.14
N ALA A 204 -6.04 -7.62 10.72
CA ALA A 204 -6.02 -6.47 11.61
C ALA A 204 -7.22 -6.40 12.56
N HIS A 205 -8.45 -6.59 12.04
CA HIS A 205 -9.65 -6.61 12.87
C HIS A 205 -9.64 -7.78 13.86
N ALA A 206 -9.29 -8.99 13.41
CA ALA A 206 -9.32 -10.16 14.28
C ALA A 206 -8.29 -10.04 15.42
N GLU A 207 -7.07 -9.57 15.12
CA GLU A 207 -6.02 -9.36 16.11
C GLU A 207 -6.35 -8.21 17.07
N THR A 208 -6.89 -7.09 16.57
CA THR A 208 -7.33 -5.96 17.43
C THR A 208 -8.50 -6.37 18.34
N ASN A 209 -9.46 -7.11 17.79
CA ASN A 209 -10.58 -7.65 18.56
C ASN A 209 -10.09 -8.56 19.69
N TYR A 210 -9.16 -9.47 19.37
CA TYR A 210 -8.56 -10.36 20.36
C TYR A 210 -7.84 -9.55 21.47
N ALA A 211 -6.96 -8.62 21.08
CA ALA A 211 -6.22 -7.78 22.02
C ALA A 211 -7.15 -6.96 22.93
N LEU A 212 -8.20 -6.35 22.37
CA LEU A 212 -9.17 -5.58 23.15
C LEU A 212 -9.91 -6.45 24.18
N ARG A 213 -10.37 -7.63 23.78
CA ARG A 213 -11.07 -8.57 24.68
C ARG A 213 -10.17 -9.08 25.79
N ASP A 214 -8.94 -9.44 25.46
CA ASP A 214 -7.97 -9.93 26.41
C ASP A 214 -7.59 -8.85 27.43
N LEU A 215 -7.30 -7.62 27.00
CA LEU A 215 -7.03 -6.50 27.88
C LEU A 215 -8.23 -6.18 28.81
N LYS A 216 -9.45 -6.22 28.29
CA LYS A 216 -10.65 -6.04 29.12
C LYS A 216 -10.80 -7.17 30.16
N ALA A 217 -10.50 -8.41 29.79
CA ALA A 217 -10.52 -9.53 30.72
C ALA A 217 -9.43 -9.39 31.82
N GLN A 218 -8.32 -8.72 31.51
CA GLN A 218 -7.27 -8.38 32.47
C GLN A 218 -7.61 -7.15 33.34
N GLY A 219 -8.74 -6.48 33.13
CA GLY A 219 -9.18 -5.33 33.92
C GLY A 219 -8.92 -3.94 33.29
N ALA A 220 -8.62 -3.88 32.00
CA ALA A 220 -8.49 -2.59 31.34
C ALA A 220 -9.82 -1.83 31.33
N GLU A 221 -9.81 -0.61 31.84
CA GLU A 221 -10.95 0.33 31.87
C GLU A 221 -10.81 1.42 30.79
N ARG A 222 -9.67 1.51 30.09
CA ARG A 222 -9.39 2.45 29.02
C ARG A 222 -8.35 1.87 28.05
N ILE A 223 -8.35 2.33 26.81
CA ILE A 223 -7.46 1.84 25.74
C ILE A 223 -6.67 2.97 25.12
N VAL A 224 -5.41 2.71 24.86
CA VAL A 224 -4.55 3.47 23.95
C VAL A 224 -4.30 2.63 22.71
N LEU A 225 -4.80 3.09 21.56
CA LEU A 225 -4.55 2.49 20.25
C LEU A 225 -3.46 3.27 19.54
N ASP A 226 -2.31 2.63 19.34
CA ASP A 226 -1.15 3.26 18.70
C ASP A 226 -1.10 2.93 17.21
N LEU A 227 -1.30 3.97 16.39
CA LEU A 227 -1.22 3.95 14.93
C LEU A 227 0.03 4.69 14.42
N ARG A 228 0.99 5.02 15.27
CA ARG A 228 2.23 5.67 14.83
C ARG A 228 3.00 4.76 13.88
N GLY A 229 3.45 5.33 12.75
CA GLY A 229 4.12 4.57 11.69
C GLY A 229 3.23 3.59 10.93
N ASN A 230 1.89 3.63 11.11
CA ASN A 230 0.95 2.78 10.39
C ASN A 230 0.61 3.42 9.03
N PRO A 231 1.04 2.85 7.88
CA PRO A 231 0.79 3.42 6.56
C PRO A 231 -0.65 3.23 6.06
N GLY A 232 -1.52 2.64 6.88
CA GLY A 232 -2.88 2.28 6.49
C GLY A 232 -3.02 0.83 6.02
N GLY A 233 -3.79 0.62 4.97
CA GLY A 233 -4.07 -0.69 4.37
C GLY A 233 -5.54 -0.84 3.96
N LEU A 234 -6.15 -1.95 4.30
CA LEU A 234 -7.50 -2.30 3.87
C LEU A 234 -8.57 -1.47 4.58
N LEU A 235 -9.27 -0.61 3.83
CA LEU A 235 -10.36 0.22 4.34
C LEU A 235 -11.44 -0.60 5.08
N ASN A 236 -11.79 -1.78 4.55
CA ASN A 236 -12.77 -2.64 5.21
C ASN A 236 -12.33 -3.12 6.60
N GLU A 237 -11.04 -3.33 6.81
CA GLU A 237 -10.50 -3.69 8.12
C GLU A 237 -10.53 -2.51 9.09
N ALA A 238 -10.21 -1.30 8.63
CA ALA A 238 -10.35 -0.09 9.42
C ALA A 238 -11.80 0.12 9.88
N ILE A 239 -12.77 -0.01 8.96
CA ILE A 239 -14.21 0.09 9.29
C ILE A 239 -14.64 -0.94 10.35
N LYS A 240 -14.16 -2.18 10.24
CA LYS A 240 -14.43 -3.23 11.24
C LYS A 240 -13.81 -2.89 12.60
N ILE A 241 -12.61 -2.30 12.63
CA ILE A 241 -11.96 -1.89 13.87
C ILE A 241 -12.68 -0.71 14.51
N VAL A 242 -13.09 0.30 13.73
CA VAL A 242 -13.98 1.37 14.23
C VAL A 242 -15.23 0.78 14.86
N ASN A 243 -15.82 -0.25 14.26
CA ASN A 243 -17.04 -0.90 14.80
C ASN A 243 -16.82 -1.69 16.10
N LEU A 244 -15.58 -1.88 16.56
CA LEU A 244 -15.32 -2.42 17.90
C LEU A 244 -15.69 -1.42 19.01
N PHE A 245 -15.65 -0.12 18.71
CA PHE A 245 -15.81 1.00 19.63
C PHE A 245 -17.07 1.85 19.35
N VAL A 246 -17.55 1.85 18.10
CA VAL A 246 -18.63 2.75 17.66
C VAL A 246 -19.94 1.95 17.46
N PRO A 247 -21.08 2.45 17.98
CA PRO A 247 -22.38 1.80 17.85
C PRO A 247 -22.78 1.51 16.40
N LYS A 248 -23.61 0.52 16.21
CA LYS A 248 -24.16 0.15 14.90
C LYS A 248 -24.91 1.30 14.24
N GLY A 249 -24.78 1.42 12.91
CA GLY A 249 -25.48 2.39 12.08
C GLY A 249 -24.82 3.75 11.95
N GLN A 250 -23.66 3.95 12.58
CA GLN A 250 -22.92 5.21 12.50
C GLN A 250 -22.12 5.32 11.21
N LEU A 251 -22.09 6.52 10.63
CA LEU A 251 -21.27 6.83 9.47
C LEU A 251 -19.79 6.80 9.84
N VAL A 252 -19.01 6.00 9.12
CA VAL A 252 -17.54 5.93 9.29
C VAL A 252 -16.85 6.80 8.24
N VAL A 253 -17.11 6.52 6.94
CA VAL A 253 -16.44 7.22 5.83
C VAL A 253 -17.30 7.19 4.57
N THR A 254 -17.14 8.20 3.72
CA THR A 254 -17.69 8.22 2.36
C THR A 254 -16.57 8.33 1.34
N THR A 255 -16.67 7.57 0.25
CA THR A 255 -15.79 7.75 -0.91
C THR A 255 -16.58 8.39 -2.05
N LYS A 256 -15.94 9.33 -2.76
CA LYS A 256 -16.52 10.03 -3.91
C LYS A 256 -15.65 9.79 -5.14
N SER A 257 -16.28 9.62 -6.29
CA SER A 257 -15.63 9.46 -7.57
C SER A 257 -16.30 10.36 -8.61
N LYS A 258 -15.58 10.75 -9.66
CA LYS A 258 -16.13 11.40 -10.85
C LYS A 258 -17.29 10.57 -11.43
N VAL A 259 -17.16 9.25 -11.40
CA VAL A 259 -18.21 8.32 -11.83
C VAL A 259 -19.07 7.95 -10.62
N LYS A 260 -20.26 8.55 -10.50
CA LYS A 260 -21.16 8.44 -9.33
C LYS A 260 -21.45 7.01 -8.87
N LYS A 261 -21.48 6.00 -9.78
CA LYS A 261 -21.70 4.60 -9.41
C LYS A 261 -20.62 4.02 -8.47
N TYR A 262 -19.45 4.66 -8.38
CA TYR A 262 -18.36 4.26 -7.49
C TYR A 262 -18.39 4.96 -6.14
N ASN A 263 -19.30 5.91 -5.94
CA ASN A 263 -19.51 6.51 -4.62
C ASN A 263 -19.95 5.44 -3.62
N ARG A 264 -19.35 5.45 -2.45
CA ARG A 264 -19.71 4.51 -1.37
C ARG A 264 -19.85 5.26 -0.06
N THR A 265 -20.77 4.76 0.75
CA THR A 265 -20.97 5.17 2.14
C THR A 265 -20.77 3.95 3.02
N TYR A 266 -19.90 4.05 3.98
CA TYR A 266 -19.57 2.98 4.89
C TYR A 266 -20.07 3.34 6.28
N ILE A 267 -20.85 2.42 6.87
CA ILE A 267 -21.42 2.54 8.20
C ILE A 267 -21.01 1.33 9.05
N THR A 268 -21.02 1.48 10.36
CA THR A 268 -20.85 0.38 11.30
C THR A 268 -22.03 -0.60 11.19
N LYS A 269 -21.75 -1.91 11.18
CA LYS A 269 -22.76 -2.94 10.88
C LYS A 269 -23.14 -3.81 12.08
N ASN A 270 -22.24 -3.92 13.06
CA ASN A 270 -22.39 -4.78 14.21
C ASN A 270 -22.47 -3.96 15.49
N GLU A 271 -22.94 -4.58 16.58
CA GLU A 271 -22.79 -3.99 17.90
C GLU A 271 -21.30 -3.95 18.30
N PRO A 272 -20.85 -2.87 18.96
CA PRO A 272 -19.47 -2.73 19.40
C PRO A 272 -19.12 -3.73 20.52
N ILE A 273 -17.83 -3.93 20.75
CA ILE A 273 -17.40 -4.62 21.97
C ILE A 273 -17.67 -3.74 23.20
N ASP A 274 -17.34 -2.47 23.06
CA ASP A 274 -17.56 -1.49 24.10
C ASP A 274 -17.58 -0.09 23.51
N SER A 275 -18.72 0.59 23.52
CA SER A 275 -18.86 1.95 23.04
C SER A 275 -18.54 3.02 24.08
N GLU A 276 -18.41 2.62 25.33
CA GLU A 276 -18.19 3.55 26.45
C GLU A 276 -16.75 3.56 26.94
N ILE A 277 -15.92 2.61 26.50
CA ILE A 277 -14.51 2.54 26.92
C ILE A 277 -13.75 3.76 26.44
N PRO A 278 -13.10 4.53 27.34
CA PRO A 278 -12.27 5.66 26.93
C PRO A 278 -11.15 5.20 25.99
N LEU A 279 -11.07 5.82 24.80
CA LEU A 279 -10.11 5.50 23.76
C LEU A 279 -9.24 6.70 23.44
N VAL A 280 -7.94 6.51 23.48
CA VAL A 280 -6.93 7.47 22.98
C VAL A 280 -6.25 6.85 21.76
N ILE A 281 -6.14 7.60 20.68
CA ILE A 281 -5.44 7.18 19.46
C ILE A 281 -4.15 7.98 19.33
N LEU A 282 -3.02 7.29 19.20
CA LEU A 282 -1.72 7.91 18.92
C LEU A 282 -1.45 7.85 17.42
N ILE A 283 -1.10 9.00 16.86
CA ILE A 283 -0.74 9.14 15.44
C ILE A 283 0.56 9.90 15.28
N ASP A 284 1.20 9.77 14.13
CA ASP A 284 2.37 10.57 13.71
C ASP A 284 2.35 10.82 12.19
N GLY A 285 3.43 11.39 11.64
CA GLY A 285 3.57 11.62 10.21
C GLY A 285 3.60 10.35 9.34
N GLY A 286 3.76 9.18 9.94
CA GLY A 286 3.68 7.88 9.28
C GLY A 286 2.27 7.27 9.27
N SER A 287 1.32 7.86 10.03
CA SER A 287 -0.08 7.42 10.04
C SER A 287 -0.79 7.96 8.80
N ALA A 288 -1.25 7.08 7.91
CA ALA A 288 -1.79 7.47 6.61
C ALA A 288 -2.93 6.57 6.12
N SER A 289 -3.64 7.03 5.08
CA SER A 289 -4.70 6.28 4.38
C SER A 289 -5.80 5.79 5.32
N ALA A 290 -5.88 4.48 5.59
CA ALA A 290 -6.90 3.89 6.47
C ALA A 290 -6.66 4.11 7.98
N SER A 291 -5.49 4.64 8.36
CA SER A 291 -5.19 5.07 9.73
C SER A 291 -5.86 6.40 10.04
#